data_607c8bca242f891a309f55c7231f1ccb
#
_entry.id   607c8bca242f891a309f55c7231f1ccb
#
_cell.length_a   1.000
_cell.length_b   1.000
_cell.length_c   1.000
_cell.angle_alpha   90.00
_cell.angle_beta   90.00
_cell.angle_gamma   90.00
#
_symmetry.space_group_name_H-M   'P 1'
#
loop_
_entity.id
_entity.type
_entity.pdbx_description
1 polymer ?
#
loop_
_entity_poly.entity_id
_entity_poly.type
_entity_poly.pdbx_seq_one_letter_code
_entity_poly.pdbx_strand_id
1 'polypeptide(L)'
;MGNIVLNAAGLFAMIFLGYFLKRLNVLSKADGSILSKIILNVTLPAAIILNLASMQVQVSALSLIVIALIITIVQILFAFFLTKKESNTLQQFAMYCGSGFNIGNSAIPFAQSFYPLGIPLISLFDMGNSIMLAGGTTIFIEFLIGKRTTFEPGKIFLNLLRSPTFTIYLVMLIIRSADWRIPEAALALVQPIGIANTFLSMFMIGLFLDFRLPKHT
;
A
#
# COMPACT_ATOMS: atom_id res chain seq x y z
N MET A 1 24.81 10.07 -9.24
CA MET A 1 23.61 10.64 -9.90
C MET A 1 23.12 9.81 -11.10
N GLY A 2 23.99 9.25 -11.94
CA GLY A 2 23.58 8.46 -13.11
C GLY A 2 22.67 7.27 -12.81
N ASN A 3 22.93 6.52 -11.75
CA ASN A 3 22.11 5.36 -11.37
C ASN A 3 20.67 5.73 -10.95
N ILE A 4 20.47 6.90 -10.32
CA ILE A 4 19.14 7.34 -9.89
C ILE A 4 18.27 7.65 -11.12
N VAL A 5 18.82 8.37 -12.09
CA VAL A 5 18.11 8.70 -13.34
C VAL A 5 17.78 7.44 -14.13
N LEU A 6 18.71 6.49 -14.19
CA LEU A 6 18.52 5.22 -14.89
C LEU A 6 17.43 4.36 -14.22
N ASN A 7 17.43 4.29 -12.88
CA ASN A 7 16.39 3.59 -12.11
C ASN A 7 15.02 4.24 -12.31
N ALA A 8 14.95 5.58 -12.28
CA ALA A 8 13.72 6.30 -12.57
C ALA A 8 13.21 6.00 -13.99
N ALA A 9 14.08 6.09 -14.98
CA ALA A 9 13.73 5.78 -16.36
C ALA A 9 13.21 4.34 -16.51
N GLY A 10 13.82 3.37 -15.80
CA GLY A 10 13.36 1.99 -15.76
C GLY A 10 11.94 1.84 -15.22
N LEU A 11 11.60 2.53 -14.09
CA LEU A 11 10.25 2.50 -13.53
C LEU A 11 9.23 3.12 -14.49
N PHE A 12 9.56 4.28 -15.09
CA PHE A 12 8.69 4.92 -16.07
C PHE A 12 8.50 4.03 -17.32
N ALA A 13 9.55 3.33 -17.77
CA ALA A 13 9.45 2.39 -18.88
C ALA A 13 8.47 1.25 -18.58
N MET A 14 8.48 0.70 -17.35
CA MET A 14 7.52 -0.33 -16.93
C MET A 14 6.07 0.21 -16.90
N ILE A 15 5.85 1.42 -16.38
CA ILE A 15 4.54 2.08 -16.40
C ILE A 15 4.09 2.32 -17.85
N PHE A 16 4.99 2.85 -18.69
CA PHE A 16 4.70 3.10 -20.10
C PHE A 16 4.36 1.82 -20.86
N LEU A 17 5.07 0.72 -20.58
CA LEU A 17 4.79 -0.58 -21.18
C LEU A 17 3.37 -1.05 -20.86
N GLY A 18 2.94 -0.96 -19.59
CA GLY A 18 1.58 -1.29 -19.19
C GLY A 18 0.53 -0.42 -19.88
N TYR A 19 0.76 0.89 -19.92
CA TYR A 19 -0.10 1.83 -20.64
C TYR A 19 -0.16 1.52 -22.15
N PHE A 20 0.97 1.23 -22.77
CA PHE A 20 1.08 0.93 -24.19
C PHE A 20 0.34 -0.36 -24.56
N LEU A 21 0.52 -1.45 -23.81
CA LEU A 21 -0.22 -2.70 -24.05
C LEU A 21 -1.73 -2.53 -23.88
N LYS A 22 -2.16 -1.67 -22.95
CA LYS A 22 -3.58 -1.30 -22.85
C LYS A 22 -4.05 -0.54 -24.09
N ARG A 23 -3.25 0.37 -24.62
CA ARG A 23 -3.60 1.14 -25.83
C ARG A 23 -3.69 0.26 -27.08
N LEU A 24 -2.90 -0.79 -27.14
CA LEU A 24 -2.93 -1.80 -28.21
C LEU A 24 -4.08 -2.82 -28.04
N ASN A 25 -4.91 -2.70 -27.00
CA ASN A 25 -5.96 -3.66 -26.64
C ASN A 25 -5.45 -5.10 -26.40
N VAL A 26 -4.16 -5.27 -26.08
CA VAL A 26 -3.58 -6.56 -25.66
C VAL A 26 -4.01 -6.87 -24.24
N LEU A 27 -4.04 -5.84 -23.38
CA LEU A 27 -4.48 -5.91 -21.99
C LEU A 27 -5.53 -4.82 -21.70
N SER A 28 -6.29 -5.02 -20.63
CA SER A 28 -7.37 -4.13 -20.20
C SER A 28 -7.19 -3.67 -18.74
N LYS A 29 -8.01 -2.74 -18.27
CA LYS A 29 -8.09 -2.39 -16.84
C LYS A 29 -8.52 -3.58 -15.96
N ALA A 30 -9.31 -4.51 -16.50
CA ALA A 30 -9.72 -5.71 -15.78
C ALA A 30 -8.50 -6.60 -15.46
N ASP A 31 -7.56 -6.73 -16.40
CA ASP A 31 -6.30 -7.46 -16.18
C ASP A 31 -5.43 -6.78 -15.12
N GLY A 32 -5.45 -5.43 -15.05
CA GLY A 32 -4.84 -4.67 -13.97
C GLY A 32 -5.40 -5.06 -12.59
N SER A 33 -6.70 -5.32 -12.49
CA SER A 33 -7.33 -5.78 -11.25
C SER A 33 -6.91 -7.20 -10.86
N ILE A 34 -6.66 -8.07 -11.83
CA ILE A 34 -6.10 -9.42 -11.60
C ILE A 34 -4.65 -9.29 -11.08
N LEU A 35 -3.83 -8.44 -11.74
CA LEU A 35 -2.47 -8.17 -11.30
C LEU A 35 -2.43 -7.61 -9.87
N SER A 36 -3.34 -6.69 -9.52
CA SER A 36 -3.44 -6.17 -8.15
C SER A 36 -3.66 -7.30 -7.13
N LYS A 37 -4.50 -8.29 -7.44
CA LYS A 37 -4.70 -9.45 -6.56
C LYS A 37 -3.44 -10.29 -6.42
N ILE A 38 -2.70 -10.52 -7.51
CA ILE A 38 -1.42 -11.26 -7.47
C ILE A 38 -0.41 -10.48 -6.64
N ILE A 39 -0.31 -9.17 -6.85
CA ILE A 39 0.61 -8.31 -6.11
C ILE A 39 0.32 -8.39 -4.61
N LEU A 40 -0.91 -8.09 -4.20
CA LEU A 40 -1.27 -8.00 -2.78
C LEU A 40 -1.21 -9.35 -2.04
N ASN A 41 -1.44 -10.45 -2.73
CA ASN A 41 -1.51 -11.77 -2.10
C ASN A 41 -0.25 -12.62 -2.25
N VAL A 42 0.65 -12.28 -3.19
CA VAL A 42 1.82 -13.11 -3.50
C VAL A 42 3.11 -12.29 -3.51
N THR A 43 3.25 -11.33 -4.45
CA THR A 43 4.56 -10.70 -4.67
C THR A 43 4.89 -9.64 -3.63
N LEU A 44 3.92 -8.89 -3.13
CA LEU A 44 4.15 -7.92 -2.06
C LEU A 44 4.48 -8.59 -0.72
N PRO A 45 3.76 -9.63 -0.24
CA PRO A 45 4.20 -10.44 0.89
C PRO A 45 5.63 -10.96 0.77
N ALA A 46 6.00 -11.49 -0.40
CA ALA A 46 7.35 -11.96 -0.67
C ALA A 46 8.40 -10.83 -0.61
N ALA A 47 8.10 -9.67 -1.19
CA ALA A 47 8.97 -8.50 -1.13
C ALA A 47 9.15 -8.00 0.30
N ILE A 48 8.09 -8.01 1.12
CA ILE A 48 8.15 -7.64 2.54
C ILE A 48 9.08 -8.57 3.31
N ILE A 49 8.98 -9.89 3.11
CA ILE A 49 9.88 -10.86 3.74
C ILE A 49 11.34 -10.51 3.42
N LEU A 50 11.68 -10.31 2.15
CA LEU A 50 13.04 -9.99 1.72
C LEU A 50 13.55 -8.67 2.34
N ASN A 51 12.71 -7.65 2.33
CA ASN A 51 13.09 -6.32 2.78
C ASN A 51 13.23 -6.22 4.31
N LEU A 52 12.41 -6.99 5.05
CA LEU A 52 12.46 -7.00 6.51
C LEU A 52 13.39 -8.08 7.09
N ALA A 53 13.89 -9.01 6.28
CA ALA A 53 14.74 -10.11 6.74
C ALA A 53 16.00 -9.64 7.48
N SER A 54 16.57 -8.51 7.06
CA SER A 54 17.78 -7.91 7.68
C SER A 54 17.47 -6.73 8.61
N MET A 55 16.19 -6.39 8.81
CA MET A 55 15.79 -5.25 9.64
C MET A 55 16.16 -5.48 11.11
N GLN A 56 16.74 -4.47 11.75
CA GLN A 56 16.81 -4.37 13.21
C GLN A 56 15.61 -3.56 13.71
N VAL A 57 14.76 -4.18 14.53
CA VAL A 57 13.60 -3.50 15.08
C VAL A 57 14.05 -2.54 16.18
N GLN A 58 13.98 -1.26 15.89
CA GLN A 58 14.14 -0.21 16.89
C GLN A 58 12.76 0.19 17.44
N VAL A 59 12.63 0.26 18.75
CA VAL A 59 11.36 0.65 19.40
C VAL A 59 10.89 2.02 18.91
N SER A 60 11.80 2.96 18.68
CA SER A 60 11.49 4.28 18.12
C SER A 60 10.85 4.21 16.74
N ALA A 61 11.21 3.23 15.91
CA ALA A 61 10.64 3.06 14.57
C ALA A 61 9.18 2.58 14.61
N LEU A 62 8.75 1.91 15.68
CA LEU A 62 7.35 1.50 15.86
C LEU A 62 6.40 2.71 15.97
N SER A 63 6.91 3.90 16.33
CA SER A 63 6.14 5.14 16.30
C SER A 63 5.57 5.46 14.91
N LEU A 64 6.18 4.96 13.83
CA LEU A 64 5.69 5.15 12.46
C LEU A 64 4.30 4.52 12.24
N ILE A 65 3.97 3.43 12.95
CA ILE A 65 2.64 2.84 12.93
C ILE A 65 1.61 3.85 13.47
N VAL A 66 1.92 4.48 14.62
CA VAL A 66 1.06 5.47 15.25
C VAL A 66 0.97 6.74 14.41
N ILE A 67 2.08 7.19 13.83
CA ILE A 67 2.12 8.34 12.93
C ILE A 67 1.21 8.14 11.72
N ALA A 68 1.22 6.94 11.11
CA ALA A 68 0.32 6.62 9.99
C ALA A 68 -1.16 6.73 10.38
N LEU A 69 -1.53 6.23 11.57
CA LEU A 69 -2.90 6.37 12.09
C LEU A 69 -3.28 7.83 12.27
N ILE A 70 -2.41 8.63 12.91
CA ILE A 70 -2.64 10.06 13.15
C ILE A 70 -2.78 10.81 11.81
N ILE A 71 -1.90 10.59 10.85
CA ILE A 71 -1.95 11.26 9.55
C ILE A 71 -3.25 10.93 8.82
N THR A 72 -3.67 9.66 8.81
CA THR A 72 -4.94 9.27 8.18
C THR A 72 -6.14 9.93 8.87
N ILE A 73 -6.15 10.01 10.21
CA ILE A 73 -7.19 10.71 10.96
C ILE A 73 -7.21 12.20 10.59
N VAL A 74 -6.05 12.85 10.52
CA VAL A 74 -5.94 14.27 10.13
C VAL A 74 -6.45 14.48 8.71
N GLN A 75 -6.14 13.60 7.76
CA GLN A 75 -6.66 13.68 6.39
C GLN A 75 -8.19 13.58 6.36
N ILE A 76 -8.78 12.65 7.11
CA ILE A 76 -10.25 12.50 7.21
C ILE A 76 -10.88 13.76 7.80
N LEU A 77 -10.32 14.30 8.90
CA LEU A 77 -10.80 15.53 9.52
C LEU A 77 -10.69 16.72 8.57
N PHE A 78 -9.58 16.84 7.85
CA PHE A 78 -9.39 17.89 6.86
C PHE A 78 -10.45 17.82 5.75
N ALA A 79 -10.69 16.64 5.18
CA ALA A 79 -11.73 16.43 4.18
C ALA A 79 -13.13 16.75 4.75
N PHE A 80 -13.42 16.32 5.99
CA PHE A 80 -14.69 16.60 6.68
C PHE A 80 -14.95 18.12 6.80
N PHE A 81 -13.95 18.89 7.25
CA PHE A 81 -14.10 20.34 7.42
C PHE A 81 -14.21 21.07 6.09
N LEU A 82 -13.46 20.66 5.06
CA LEU A 82 -13.53 21.24 3.73
C LEU A 82 -14.90 21.04 3.08
N THR A 83 -15.53 19.88 3.32
CA THR A 83 -16.79 19.51 2.68
C THR A 83 -18.01 19.67 3.59
N LYS A 84 -17.87 20.39 4.72
CA LYS A 84 -18.95 20.54 5.73
C LYS A 84 -20.25 21.14 5.18
N LYS A 85 -20.17 21.93 4.10
CA LYS A 85 -21.33 22.58 3.46
C LYS A 85 -21.89 21.79 2.30
N GLU A 86 -21.26 20.67 1.94
CA GLU A 86 -21.65 19.82 0.82
C GLU A 86 -22.67 18.76 1.23
N SER A 87 -23.21 18.05 0.25
CA SER A 87 -24.10 16.91 0.52
C SER A 87 -23.37 15.80 1.29
N ASN A 88 -24.10 15.07 2.12
CA ASN A 88 -23.55 13.95 2.89
C ASN A 88 -22.82 12.91 2.01
N THR A 89 -23.29 12.70 0.78
CA THR A 89 -22.67 11.78 -0.18
C THR A 89 -21.30 12.30 -0.64
N LEU A 90 -21.22 13.59 -1.00
CA LEU A 90 -19.98 14.20 -1.44
C LEU A 90 -18.97 14.29 -0.27
N GLN A 91 -19.45 14.61 0.93
CA GLN A 91 -18.63 14.64 2.13
C GLN A 91 -18.01 13.26 2.44
N GLN A 92 -18.84 12.19 2.42
CA GLN A 92 -18.34 10.82 2.59
C GLN A 92 -17.33 10.45 1.50
N PHE A 93 -17.64 10.73 0.25
CA PHE A 93 -16.75 10.48 -0.87
C PHE A 93 -15.39 11.18 -0.67
N ALA A 94 -15.40 12.46 -0.30
CA ALA A 94 -14.17 13.21 -0.05
C ALA A 94 -13.34 12.62 1.10
N MET A 95 -13.98 12.21 2.19
CA MET A 95 -13.29 11.59 3.34
C MET A 95 -12.68 10.23 2.98
N TYR A 96 -13.41 9.37 2.24
CA TYR A 96 -12.88 8.06 1.83
C TYR A 96 -11.78 8.18 0.77
N CYS A 97 -11.96 9.05 -0.22
CA CYS A 97 -10.98 9.23 -1.29
C CYS A 97 -9.79 10.10 -0.90
N GLY A 98 -9.96 10.99 0.08
CA GLY A 98 -8.93 11.88 0.58
C GLY A 98 -8.07 11.31 1.69
N SER A 99 -8.33 10.07 2.13
CA SER A 99 -7.59 9.41 3.21
C SER A 99 -7.00 8.08 2.79
N GLY A 100 -5.92 7.69 3.47
CA GLY A 100 -5.18 6.46 3.19
C GLY A 100 -4.15 6.59 2.07
N PHE A 101 -3.27 5.58 2.00
CA PHE A 101 -2.13 5.57 1.08
C PHE A 101 -2.04 4.25 0.34
N ASN A 102 -1.67 4.30 -0.94
CA ASN A 102 -1.33 3.12 -1.73
C ASN A 102 0.17 2.80 -1.59
N ILE A 103 0.57 2.32 -0.41
CA ILE A 103 1.98 2.11 -0.09
C ILE A 103 2.48 0.82 -0.74
N GLY A 104 1.78 -0.29 -0.56
CA GLY A 104 2.19 -1.60 -1.05
C GLY A 104 2.38 -1.68 -2.56
N ASN A 105 1.43 -1.14 -3.33
CA ASN A 105 1.47 -1.21 -4.79
C ASN A 105 2.22 -0.04 -5.45
N SER A 106 2.54 1.03 -4.72
CA SER A 106 3.14 2.24 -5.30
C SER A 106 4.41 2.67 -4.58
N ALA A 107 4.32 3.02 -3.29
CA ALA A 107 5.45 3.60 -2.58
C ALA A 107 6.59 2.59 -2.36
N ILE A 108 6.29 1.34 -1.96
CA ILE A 108 7.32 0.32 -1.73
C ILE A 108 8.09 -0.01 -3.02
N PRO A 109 7.44 -0.36 -4.16
CA PRO A 109 8.15 -0.62 -5.40
C PRO A 109 8.99 0.57 -5.88
N PHE A 110 8.48 1.79 -5.70
CA PHE A 110 9.20 3.00 -6.04
C PHE A 110 10.43 3.19 -5.12
N ALA A 111 10.25 3.10 -3.81
CA ALA A 111 11.33 3.24 -2.83
C ALA A 111 12.41 2.17 -2.99
N GLN A 112 12.04 0.94 -3.37
CA GLN A 112 12.99 -0.14 -3.66
C GLN A 112 14.04 0.24 -4.69
N SER A 113 13.66 1.04 -5.68
CA SER A 113 14.54 1.46 -6.76
C SER A 113 15.47 2.62 -6.37
N PHE A 114 15.08 3.45 -5.39
CA PHE A 114 15.82 4.65 -5.03
C PHE A 114 16.48 4.60 -3.66
N TYR A 115 15.78 4.02 -2.68
CA TYR A 115 16.21 4.00 -1.30
C TYR A 115 15.81 2.68 -0.59
N PRO A 116 16.42 1.55 -0.97
CA PRO A 116 16.08 0.23 -0.39
C PRO A 116 16.18 0.19 1.13
N LEU A 117 17.12 0.93 1.73
CA LEU A 117 17.32 1.00 3.17
C LEU A 117 16.12 1.64 3.92
N GLY A 118 15.30 2.42 3.24
CA GLY A 118 14.09 3.04 3.83
C GLY A 118 12.87 2.11 3.84
N ILE A 119 12.90 0.98 3.15
CA ILE A 119 11.75 0.10 3.02
C ILE A 119 11.24 -0.43 4.36
N PRO A 120 12.09 -0.84 5.33
CA PRO A 120 11.61 -1.24 6.63
C PRO A 120 10.77 -0.16 7.33
N LEU A 121 11.17 1.10 7.23
CA LEU A 121 10.42 2.24 7.81
C LEU A 121 9.09 2.47 7.09
N ILE A 122 9.10 2.42 5.76
CA ILE A 122 7.88 2.52 4.94
C ILE A 122 6.93 1.38 5.27
N SER A 123 7.44 0.17 5.51
CA SER A 123 6.65 -1.00 5.88
C SER A 123 5.98 -0.84 7.24
N LEU A 124 6.65 -0.27 8.23
CA LEU A 124 6.05 0.04 9.53
C LEU A 124 4.94 1.09 9.40
N PHE A 125 5.15 2.10 8.58
CA PHE A 125 4.11 3.09 8.27
C PHE A 125 2.91 2.43 7.58
N ASP A 126 3.14 1.49 6.64
CA ASP A 126 2.08 0.76 5.93
C ASP A 126 1.29 -0.17 6.86
N MET A 127 1.89 -0.69 7.93
CA MET A 127 1.14 -1.42 8.96
C MET A 127 0.04 -0.55 9.59
N GLY A 128 0.37 0.69 9.97
CA GLY A 128 -0.61 1.64 10.51
C GLY A 128 -1.68 2.02 9.48
N ASN A 129 -1.28 2.29 8.25
CA ASN A 129 -2.18 2.53 7.12
C ASN A 129 -3.13 1.34 6.87
N SER A 130 -2.63 0.11 6.95
CA SER A 130 -3.42 -1.11 6.80
C SER A 130 -4.51 -1.25 7.86
N ILE A 131 -4.25 -0.85 9.11
CA ILE A 131 -5.25 -0.83 10.19
C ILE A 131 -6.41 0.10 9.83
N MET A 132 -6.10 1.29 9.31
CA MET A 132 -7.13 2.23 8.87
C MET A 132 -7.93 1.68 7.69
N LEU A 133 -7.26 1.10 6.69
CA LEU A 133 -7.90 0.50 5.51
C LEU A 133 -8.75 -0.73 5.84
N ALA A 134 -8.38 -1.51 6.86
CA ALA A 134 -9.13 -2.71 7.28
C ALA A 134 -10.49 -2.39 7.95
N GLY A 135 -10.74 -1.13 8.29
CA GLY A 135 -12.00 -0.70 8.88
C GLY A 135 -11.91 0.56 9.75
N GLY A 136 -10.71 0.96 10.19
CA GLY A 136 -10.52 2.15 11.02
C GLY A 136 -11.08 3.41 10.37
N THR A 137 -10.78 3.63 9.08
CA THR A 137 -11.31 4.74 8.27
C THR A 137 -12.84 4.75 8.26
N THR A 138 -13.46 3.60 7.99
CA THR A 138 -14.93 3.47 7.93
C THR A 138 -15.56 3.85 9.26
N ILE A 139 -15.07 3.28 10.36
CA ILE A 139 -15.61 3.55 11.70
C ILE A 139 -15.47 5.04 12.05
N PHE A 140 -14.32 5.63 11.76
CA PHE A 140 -14.07 7.02 12.09
C PHE A 140 -14.95 7.98 11.26
N ILE A 141 -15.12 7.71 9.95
CA ILE A 141 -16.00 8.49 9.08
C ILE A 141 -17.46 8.37 9.54
N GLU A 142 -17.95 7.16 9.81
CA GLU A 142 -19.31 6.94 10.27
C GLU A 142 -19.59 7.63 11.60
N PHE A 143 -18.61 7.65 12.52
CA PHE A 143 -18.68 8.41 13.75
C PHE A 143 -18.85 9.92 13.49
N LEU A 144 -18.07 10.51 12.59
CA LEU A 144 -18.12 11.93 12.25
C LEU A 144 -19.46 12.36 11.63
N ILE A 145 -20.09 11.49 10.84
CA ILE A 145 -21.37 11.77 10.18
C ILE A 145 -22.59 11.40 11.04
N GLY A 146 -22.37 11.01 12.30
CA GLY A 146 -23.43 10.69 13.27
C GLY A 146 -24.16 9.37 13.01
N LYS A 147 -23.60 8.46 12.19
CA LYS A 147 -24.15 7.10 12.08
C LYS A 147 -23.82 6.31 13.34
N ARG A 148 -24.79 5.51 13.82
CA ARG A 148 -24.54 4.57 14.91
C ARG A 148 -23.63 3.45 14.39
N THR A 149 -22.35 3.53 14.72
CA THR A 149 -21.39 2.45 14.46
C THR A 149 -21.31 1.53 15.67
N THR A 150 -21.48 0.25 15.45
CA THR A 150 -21.01 -0.75 16.40
C THR A 150 -19.50 -0.90 16.20
N PHE A 151 -18.72 -0.40 17.16
CA PHE A 151 -17.27 -0.65 17.17
C PHE A 151 -17.03 -2.15 17.40
N GLU A 152 -16.68 -2.87 16.35
CA GLU A 152 -16.41 -4.31 16.40
C GLU A 152 -14.90 -4.57 16.17
N PRO A 153 -14.08 -4.44 17.22
CA PRO A 153 -12.62 -4.61 17.09
C PRO A 153 -12.24 -6.00 16.57
N GLY A 154 -13.04 -7.01 16.90
CA GLY A 154 -12.83 -8.38 16.40
C GLY A 154 -12.98 -8.49 14.88
N LYS A 155 -13.90 -7.75 14.27
CA LYS A 155 -14.03 -7.73 12.80
C LYS A 155 -12.85 -7.04 12.14
N ILE A 156 -12.37 -5.92 12.70
CA ILE A 156 -11.19 -5.22 12.20
C ILE A 156 -10.00 -6.16 12.26
N PHE A 157 -9.76 -6.79 13.39
CA PHE A 157 -8.66 -7.73 13.59
C PHE A 157 -8.75 -8.92 12.61
N LEU A 158 -9.95 -9.49 12.43
CA LEU A 158 -10.15 -10.57 11.47
C LEU A 158 -9.89 -10.12 10.03
N ASN A 159 -10.30 -8.91 9.65
CA ASN A 159 -10.04 -8.35 8.33
C ASN A 159 -8.54 -8.13 8.10
N LEU A 160 -7.80 -7.68 9.12
CA LEU A 160 -6.35 -7.56 9.08
C LEU A 160 -5.67 -8.92 8.86
N LEU A 161 -6.06 -9.94 9.62
CA LEU A 161 -5.50 -11.29 9.47
C LEU A 161 -5.86 -11.95 8.13
N ARG A 162 -6.96 -11.55 7.50
CA ARG A 162 -7.31 -11.98 6.14
C ARG A 162 -6.46 -11.35 5.05
N SER A 163 -5.75 -10.25 5.36
CA SER A 163 -4.79 -9.63 4.45
C SER A 163 -3.44 -10.34 4.53
N PRO A 164 -2.98 -11.05 3.49
CA PRO A 164 -1.68 -11.70 3.50
C PRO A 164 -0.54 -10.70 3.76
N THR A 165 -0.63 -9.52 3.19
CA THR A 165 0.35 -8.44 3.39
C THR A 165 0.48 -8.05 4.85
N PHE A 166 -0.65 -7.78 5.54
CA PHE A 166 -0.63 -7.42 6.97
C PHE A 166 -0.14 -8.57 7.84
N THR A 167 -0.59 -9.79 7.54
CA THR A 167 -0.15 -10.99 8.29
C THR A 167 1.36 -11.17 8.19
N ILE A 168 1.95 -10.97 7.00
CA ILE A 168 3.39 -11.06 6.82
C ILE A 168 4.11 -9.92 7.55
N TYR A 169 3.61 -8.69 7.55
CA TYR A 169 4.17 -7.61 8.37
C TYR A 169 4.24 -8.01 9.85
N LEU A 170 3.14 -8.55 10.39
CA LEU A 170 3.06 -8.97 11.79
C LEU A 170 4.04 -10.11 12.09
N VAL A 171 4.07 -11.13 11.24
CA VAL A 171 4.99 -12.27 11.37
C VAL A 171 6.44 -11.81 11.33
N MET A 172 6.81 -10.95 10.37
CA MET A 172 8.17 -10.43 10.24
C MET A 172 8.56 -9.55 11.43
N LEU A 173 7.61 -8.74 11.94
CA LEU A 173 7.86 -7.94 13.13
C LEU A 173 8.15 -8.83 14.35
N ILE A 174 7.38 -9.92 14.54
CA ILE A 174 7.61 -10.89 15.63
C ILE A 174 8.98 -11.58 15.47
N ILE A 175 9.28 -12.10 14.28
CA ILE A 175 10.55 -12.79 13.98
C ILE A 175 11.74 -11.85 14.28
N ARG A 176 11.65 -10.60 13.83
CA ARG A 176 12.75 -9.63 13.99
C ARG A 176 12.83 -9.06 15.40
N SER A 177 11.71 -8.95 16.11
CA SER A 177 11.73 -8.57 17.55
C SER A 177 12.30 -9.67 18.43
N ALA A 178 12.19 -10.94 18.03
CA ALA A 178 12.82 -12.08 18.69
C ALA A 178 14.27 -12.30 18.24
N ASP A 179 14.80 -11.44 17.38
CA ASP A 179 16.12 -11.54 16.74
C ASP A 179 16.39 -12.87 16.02
N TRP A 180 15.32 -13.53 15.58
CA TRP A 180 15.42 -14.77 14.80
C TRP A 180 15.89 -14.48 13.38
N ARG A 181 16.80 -15.33 12.89
CA ARG A 181 17.29 -15.25 11.51
C ARG A 181 16.47 -16.17 10.61
N ILE A 182 16.05 -15.63 9.48
CA ILE A 182 15.41 -16.44 8.44
C ILE A 182 16.52 -17.20 7.71
N PRO A 183 16.36 -18.53 7.50
CA PRO A 183 17.36 -19.31 6.76
C PRO A 183 17.53 -18.78 5.32
N GLU A 184 18.77 -18.74 4.84
CA GLU A 184 19.08 -18.28 3.48
C GLU A 184 18.36 -19.08 2.40
N ALA A 185 18.20 -20.39 2.61
CA ALA A 185 17.44 -21.24 1.69
C ALA A 185 15.97 -20.79 1.55
N ALA A 186 15.34 -20.35 2.65
CA ALA A 186 13.98 -19.83 2.60
C ALA A 186 13.92 -18.47 1.85
N LEU A 187 14.90 -17.60 2.08
CA LEU A 187 15.00 -16.32 1.35
C LEU A 187 15.24 -16.55 -0.14
N ALA A 188 16.09 -17.51 -0.52
CA ALA A 188 16.35 -17.87 -1.91
C ALA A 188 15.09 -18.34 -2.66
N LEU A 189 14.20 -19.07 -1.99
CA LEU A 189 12.90 -19.49 -2.55
C LEU A 189 11.94 -18.33 -2.78
N VAL A 190 11.95 -17.35 -1.88
CA VAL A 190 11.05 -16.17 -1.93
C VAL A 190 11.57 -15.08 -2.86
N GLN A 191 12.88 -15.03 -3.08
CA GLN A 191 13.56 -13.97 -3.81
C GLN A 191 13.00 -13.71 -5.21
N PRO A 192 12.81 -14.68 -6.11
CA PRO A 192 12.30 -14.41 -7.47
C PRO A 192 10.88 -13.83 -7.44
N ILE A 193 10.06 -14.24 -6.47
CA ILE A 193 8.69 -13.75 -6.31
C ILE A 193 8.70 -12.30 -5.82
N GLY A 194 9.52 -12.00 -4.82
CA GLY A 194 9.61 -10.65 -4.25
C GLY A 194 10.21 -9.62 -5.21
N ILE A 195 11.19 -10.00 -6.02
CA ILE A 195 11.79 -9.13 -7.04
C ILE A 195 10.76 -8.77 -8.13
N ALA A 196 9.89 -9.71 -8.51
CA ALA A 196 8.84 -9.46 -9.49
C ALA A 196 7.83 -8.37 -9.06
N ASN A 197 7.74 -8.08 -7.76
CA ASN A 197 6.79 -7.11 -7.20
C ASN A 197 6.94 -5.73 -7.84
N THR A 198 8.15 -5.23 -7.99
CA THR A 198 8.41 -3.90 -8.56
C THR A 198 7.91 -3.80 -10.00
N PHE A 199 8.24 -4.78 -10.83
CA PHE A 199 7.79 -4.81 -12.22
C PHE A 199 6.25 -4.87 -12.30
N LEU A 200 5.63 -5.83 -11.62
CA LEU A 200 4.18 -6.03 -11.66
C LEU A 200 3.42 -4.79 -11.16
N SER A 201 3.90 -4.15 -10.09
CA SER A 201 3.27 -2.96 -9.53
C SER A 201 3.35 -1.76 -10.48
N MET A 202 4.51 -1.47 -11.04
CA MET A 202 4.67 -0.36 -11.99
C MET A 202 3.89 -0.62 -13.29
N PHE A 203 3.93 -1.83 -13.79
CA PHE A 203 3.18 -2.25 -14.96
C PHE A 203 1.67 -2.12 -14.75
N MET A 204 1.17 -2.54 -13.60
CA MET A 204 -0.24 -2.41 -13.20
C MET A 204 -0.68 -0.93 -13.15
N ILE A 205 0.15 -0.04 -12.59
CA ILE A 205 -0.12 1.41 -12.60
C ILE A 205 -0.32 1.88 -14.05
N GLY A 206 0.51 1.42 -14.99
CA GLY A 206 0.37 1.73 -16.41
C GLY A 206 -0.96 1.28 -17.00
N LEU A 207 -1.47 0.11 -16.62
CA LEU A 207 -2.79 -0.38 -17.06
C LEU A 207 -3.94 0.50 -16.54
N PHE A 208 -3.82 1.05 -15.32
CA PHE A 208 -4.85 1.93 -14.77
C PHE A 208 -4.75 3.37 -15.27
N LEU A 209 -3.59 3.79 -15.78
CA LEU A 209 -3.34 5.15 -16.20
C LEU A 209 -4.21 5.51 -17.43
N ASP A 210 -4.96 6.62 -17.33
CA ASP A 210 -5.82 7.13 -18.40
C ASP A 210 -5.55 8.63 -18.62
N PHE A 211 -5.04 8.97 -19.80
CA PHE A 211 -4.79 10.36 -20.18
C PHE A 211 -6.00 11.03 -20.88
N ARG A 212 -7.18 10.41 -20.82
CA ARG A 212 -8.38 11.05 -21.34
C ARG A 212 -8.90 12.04 -20.31
N LEU A 213 -8.76 13.32 -20.58
CA LEU A 213 -9.54 14.34 -19.86
C LEU A 213 -11.02 14.09 -20.16
N PRO A 214 -11.91 14.12 -19.14
CA PRO A 214 -13.34 14.08 -19.39
C PRO A 214 -13.67 15.26 -20.33
N LYS A 215 -14.28 14.96 -21.48
CA LYS A 215 -14.87 16.03 -22.30
C LYS A 215 -15.99 16.61 -21.46
N HIS A 216 -15.87 17.85 -21.09
CA HIS A 216 -16.98 18.60 -20.55
C HIS A 216 -18.08 18.62 -21.63
N THR A 217 -19.13 17.82 -21.44
CA THR A 217 -20.40 17.97 -22.11
C THR A 217 -21.26 18.92 -21.33
#